data_7f0befa2ed14da7393e8e7002fa6d369
#
_entry.id   7f0befa2ed14da7393e8e7002fa6d369
#
_cell.length_a   1.000
_cell.length_b   1.000
_cell.length_c   1.000
_cell.angle_alpha   90.00
_cell.angle_beta   90.00
_cell.angle_gamma   90.00
#
_symmetry.space_group_name_H-M   'P 1'
#
loop_
_entity.id
_entity.type
_entity.pdbx_description
1 polymer ?
#
loop_
_entity_poly.entity_id
_entity_poly.type
_entity_poly.pdbx_seq_one_letter_code
_entity_poly.pdbx_strand_id
1 'polypeptide(L)'
;MWRPQQQRFDAGESDMSTMPATSSGAPVPALNFAPELLLKAQGIQVIFFDVDGVLTDGSLYFTETGESIKRFHTLDGHGLKLLQRAGIVPAVITGRDSKPLRVRLAALGVDHVHYGTEDKRPAAEQTLKTLGLAWSQAAVMGDDWPDLALMRHCALVCAPPNAHPEVRAIAHHVTSARGGDGAAREVCDLLLIASGRYAGLLAETTQ
;
A
#
# COMPACT_ATOMS: atom_id res chain seq x y z
N MET A 1 9.71 -15.98 69.07
CA MET A 1 8.44 -16.64 68.66
C MET A 1 7.65 -15.62 67.89
N TRP A 2 7.64 -15.74 66.59
CA TRP A 2 6.91 -14.84 65.69
C TRP A 2 5.73 -15.61 65.09
N ARG A 3 4.51 -15.11 65.23
CA ARG A 3 3.30 -15.68 64.65
C ARG A 3 2.88 -14.83 63.43
N PRO A 4 2.65 -15.40 62.25
CA PRO A 4 2.11 -14.66 61.14
C PRO A 4 0.59 -14.48 61.29
N GLN A 5 0.13 -13.25 61.05
CA GLN A 5 -1.31 -12.93 60.90
C GLN A 5 -1.79 -13.39 59.53
N GLN A 6 -2.85 -14.19 59.51
CA GLN A 6 -3.59 -14.53 58.30
C GLN A 6 -4.54 -13.37 57.95
N GLN A 7 -4.23 -12.67 56.88
CA GLN A 7 -5.18 -11.77 56.20
C GLN A 7 -6.13 -12.62 55.36
N ARG A 8 -7.41 -12.51 55.63
CA ARG A 8 -8.53 -13.01 54.78
C ARG A 8 -8.63 -12.08 53.58
N PHE A 9 -8.48 -12.61 52.37
CA PHE A 9 -8.87 -11.94 51.14
C PHE A 9 -10.34 -12.19 50.92
N ASP A 10 -11.17 -11.14 51.05
CA ASP A 10 -12.53 -11.14 50.55
C ASP A 10 -12.49 -11.22 49.03
N ALA A 11 -13.12 -12.28 48.51
CA ALA A 11 -13.34 -12.43 47.09
C ALA A 11 -14.49 -11.47 46.69
N GLY A 12 -14.12 -10.29 46.21
CA GLY A 12 -15.07 -9.43 45.55
C GLY A 12 -15.56 -10.08 44.27
N GLU A 13 -16.88 -10.33 44.21
CA GLU A 13 -17.55 -10.74 42.99
C GLU A 13 -17.28 -9.68 41.87
N SER A 14 -16.48 -10.04 40.88
CA SER A 14 -16.30 -9.24 39.68
C SER A 14 -17.62 -9.30 38.87
N ASP A 15 -18.27 -8.16 38.82
CA ASP A 15 -19.42 -7.88 37.93
C ASP A 15 -18.99 -8.11 36.45
N MET A 16 -19.33 -9.28 35.94
CA MET A 16 -19.19 -9.65 34.53
C MET A 16 -20.44 -9.20 33.77
N SER A 17 -20.72 -7.90 33.74
CA SER A 17 -21.81 -7.41 32.91
C SER A 17 -21.37 -6.27 32.02
N THR A 18 -21.65 -6.50 30.74
CA THR A 18 -21.62 -5.63 29.56
C THR A 18 -20.33 -5.55 28.75
N MET A 19 -20.04 -6.62 28.04
CA MET A 19 -19.42 -6.42 26.71
C MET A 19 -20.45 -5.70 25.83
N PRO A 20 -20.08 -4.61 25.14
CA PRO A 20 -20.99 -3.96 24.21
C PRO A 20 -21.37 -4.95 23.11
N ALA A 21 -22.67 -5.08 22.83
CA ALA A 21 -23.21 -5.89 21.76
C ALA A 21 -22.50 -5.51 20.43
N THR A 22 -21.88 -6.49 19.79
CA THR A 22 -21.29 -6.33 18.45
C THR A 22 -22.42 -5.94 17.49
N SER A 23 -22.38 -4.71 16.99
CA SER A 23 -23.28 -4.26 15.94
C SER A 23 -23.08 -5.16 14.72
N SER A 24 -24.14 -5.82 14.25
CA SER A 24 -24.16 -6.72 13.08
C SER A 24 -24.04 -5.96 11.74
N GLY A 25 -23.46 -4.77 11.73
CA GLY A 25 -23.20 -3.97 10.53
C GLY A 25 -21.84 -4.32 9.93
N ALA A 26 -21.74 -4.27 8.60
CA ALA A 26 -20.45 -4.38 7.91
C ALA A 26 -19.49 -3.30 8.45
N PRO A 27 -18.19 -3.65 8.65
CA PRO A 27 -17.23 -2.69 9.18
C PRO A 27 -17.10 -1.47 8.25
N VAL A 28 -17.19 -0.28 8.84
CA VAL A 28 -17.01 0.99 8.13
C VAL A 28 -15.51 1.32 8.12
N PRO A 29 -14.92 1.71 6.98
CA PRO A 29 -13.52 2.13 6.93
C PRO A 29 -13.25 3.28 7.90
N ALA A 30 -12.17 3.18 8.68
CA ALA A 30 -11.71 4.28 9.53
C ALA A 30 -11.02 5.39 8.72
N LEU A 31 -10.47 5.04 7.55
CA LEU A 31 -9.88 5.99 6.61
C LEU A 31 -10.99 6.73 5.85
N ASN A 32 -10.81 8.04 5.72
CA ASN A 32 -11.74 8.91 5.02
C ASN A 32 -11.02 9.65 3.89
N PHE A 33 -11.49 9.46 2.67
CA PHE A 33 -10.99 10.12 1.46
C PHE A 33 -12.07 11.05 0.90
N ALA A 34 -11.65 12.13 0.25
CA ALA A 34 -12.56 13.06 -0.40
C ALA A 34 -13.41 12.33 -1.47
N PRO A 35 -14.71 12.63 -1.60
CA PRO A 35 -15.60 11.96 -2.56
C PRO A 35 -15.08 12.02 -4.00
N GLU A 36 -14.48 13.14 -4.41
CA GLU A 36 -13.93 13.34 -5.76
C GLU A 36 -12.74 12.41 -6.02
N LEU A 37 -11.93 12.15 -4.99
CA LEU A 37 -10.81 11.22 -5.07
C LEU A 37 -11.31 9.77 -5.18
N LEU A 38 -12.34 9.40 -4.40
CA LEU A 38 -12.97 8.09 -4.50
C LEU A 38 -13.58 7.85 -5.88
N LEU A 39 -14.27 8.84 -6.44
CA LEU A 39 -14.81 8.76 -7.81
C LEU A 39 -13.70 8.56 -8.85
N LYS A 40 -12.58 9.27 -8.71
CA LYS A 40 -11.42 9.12 -9.59
C LYS A 40 -10.74 7.75 -9.45
N ALA A 41 -10.78 7.15 -8.28
CA ALA A 41 -10.22 5.82 -7.99
C ALA A 41 -11.12 4.66 -8.43
N GLN A 42 -12.41 4.94 -8.73
CA GLN A 42 -13.32 3.93 -9.26
C GLN A 42 -12.88 3.41 -10.63
N GLY A 43 -13.04 2.11 -10.85
CA GLY A 43 -12.69 1.47 -12.12
C GLY A 43 -11.19 1.22 -12.32
N ILE A 44 -10.33 1.58 -11.38
CA ILE A 44 -8.91 1.21 -11.42
C ILE A 44 -8.76 -0.30 -11.25
N GLN A 45 -8.04 -0.93 -12.18
CA GLN A 45 -7.79 -2.38 -12.20
C GLN A 45 -6.31 -2.73 -12.12
N VAL A 46 -5.42 -1.78 -12.36
CA VAL A 46 -3.97 -1.93 -12.20
C VAL A 46 -3.39 -0.68 -11.57
N ILE A 47 -2.42 -0.87 -10.67
CA ILE A 47 -1.63 0.23 -10.13
C ILE A 47 -0.14 -0.05 -10.32
N PHE A 48 0.57 0.92 -10.89
CA PHE A 48 2.02 0.90 -11.03
C PHE A 48 2.67 1.58 -9.84
N PHE A 49 3.58 0.89 -9.18
CA PHE A 49 4.40 1.44 -8.10
C PHE A 49 5.84 1.61 -8.56
N ASP A 50 6.44 2.77 -8.26
CA ASP A 50 7.88 2.84 -8.14
C ASP A 50 8.35 2.16 -6.85
N VAL A 51 9.65 2.02 -6.68
CA VAL A 51 10.26 1.35 -5.52
C VAL A 51 10.96 2.32 -4.60
N ASP A 52 11.98 3.02 -5.11
CA ASP A 52 12.85 3.85 -4.30
C ASP A 52 12.17 5.19 -4.00
N GLY A 53 11.79 5.42 -2.74
CA GLY A 53 11.00 6.58 -2.32
C GLY A 53 9.49 6.34 -2.24
N VAL A 54 9.00 5.20 -2.76
CA VAL A 54 7.57 4.78 -2.72
C VAL A 54 7.38 3.53 -1.84
N LEU A 55 7.89 2.37 -2.26
CA LEU A 55 7.87 1.12 -1.47
C LEU A 55 8.99 1.06 -0.44
N THR A 56 10.00 1.92 -0.59
CA THR A 56 11.07 2.17 0.37
C THR A 56 11.10 3.64 0.73
N ASP A 57 11.95 4.01 1.69
CA ASP A 57 12.19 5.41 2.10
C ASP A 57 13.11 6.18 1.14
N GLY A 58 13.58 5.53 0.05
CA GLY A 58 14.53 6.08 -0.91
C GLY A 58 15.99 5.95 -0.49
N SER A 59 16.29 5.44 0.72
CA SER A 59 17.66 5.20 1.16
C SER A 59 18.29 4.02 0.43
N LEU A 60 19.56 4.19 0.06
CA LEU A 60 20.35 3.15 -0.61
C LEU A 60 21.46 2.67 0.32
N TYR A 61 21.54 1.36 0.54
CA TYR A 61 22.54 0.73 1.38
C TYR A 61 23.52 -0.07 0.53
N PHE A 62 24.72 0.50 0.35
CA PHE A 62 25.78 -0.08 -0.48
C PHE A 62 26.89 -0.72 0.35
N THR A 63 27.40 -1.83 -0.16
CA THR A 63 28.70 -2.41 0.19
C THR A 63 29.63 -2.28 -1.01
N GLU A 64 30.88 -2.73 -0.87
CA GLU A 64 31.83 -2.82 -1.98
C GLU A 64 31.36 -3.72 -3.17
N THR A 65 30.38 -4.60 -2.91
CA THR A 65 29.79 -5.50 -3.92
C THR A 65 28.48 -4.97 -4.51
N GLY A 66 28.04 -3.75 -4.15
CA GLY A 66 26.82 -3.10 -4.65
C GLY A 66 25.72 -2.95 -3.59
N GLU A 67 24.51 -2.74 -4.06
CA GLU A 67 23.33 -2.59 -3.18
C GLU A 67 23.01 -3.92 -2.49
N SER A 68 23.09 -3.94 -1.15
CA SER A 68 23.00 -5.18 -0.37
C SER A 68 21.74 -5.29 0.49
N ILE A 69 21.13 -4.18 0.88
CA ILE A 69 19.96 -4.11 1.77
C ILE A 69 18.94 -3.13 1.20
N LYS A 70 17.65 -3.49 1.27
CA LYS A 70 16.51 -2.58 1.09
C LYS A 70 15.55 -2.73 2.25
N ARG A 71 15.10 -1.59 2.78
CA ARG A 71 14.08 -1.53 3.83
C ARG A 71 12.70 -1.42 3.19
N PHE A 72 11.82 -2.38 3.48
CA PHE A 72 10.41 -2.37 3.07
C PHE A 72 9.49 -2.32 4.30
N HIS A 73 8.32 -1.75 4.14
CA HIS A 73 7.32 -1.70 5.20
C HIS A 73 6.34 -2.89 5.09
N THR A 74 5.94 -3.44 6.24
CA THR A 74 5.04 -4.60 6.28
C THR A 74 3.62 -4.25 5.82
N LEU A 75 3.11 -3.06 6.19
CA LEU A 75 1.78 -2.61 5.78
C LEU A 75 1.68 -2.44 4.27
N ASP A 76 2.72 -1.88 3.62
CA ASP A 76 2.76 -1.74 2.16
C ASP A 76 2.66 -3.10 1.48
N GLY A 77 3.48 -4.06 1.91
CA GLY A 77 3.42 -5.41 1.36
C GLY A 77 2.07 -6.10 1.59
N HIS A 78 1.43 -5.87 2.72
CA HIS A 78 0.08 -6.38 2.98
C HIS A 78 -0.96 -5.70 2.08
N GLY A 79 -0.85 -4.38 1.85
CA GLY A 79 -1.69 -3.64 0.92
C GLY A 79 -1.68 -4.22 -0.49
N LEU A 80 -0.48 -4.52 -1.04
CA LEU A 80 -0.36 -5.15 -2.35
C LEU A 80 -1.09 -6.51 -2.41
N LYS A 81 -0.97 -7.33 -1.36
CA LYS A 81 -1.70 -8.61 -1.28
C LYS A 81 -3.21 -8.45 -1.19
N LEU A 82 -3.69 -7.42 -0.51
CA LEU A 82 -5.13 -7.10 -0.46
C LEU A 82 -5.67 -6.65 -1.81
N LEU A 83 -4.91 -5.86 -2.58
CA LEU A 83 -5.27 -5.50 -3.96
C LEU A 83 -5.43 -6.74 -4.83
N GLN A 84 -4.47 -7.68 -4.79
CA GLN A 84 -4.54 -8.94 -5.54
C GLN A 84 -5.80 -9.73 -5.18
N ARG A 85 -6.14 -9.84 -3.89
CA ARG A 85 -7.38 -10.49 -3.43
C ARG A 85 -8.64 -9.78 -3.93
N ALA A 86 -8.58 -8.47 -4.11
CA ALA A 86 -9.68 -7.66 -4.66
C ALA A 86 -9.78 -7.70 -6.19
N GLY A 87 -8.82 -8.35 -6.88
CA GLY A 87 -8.75 -8.40 -8.34
C GLY A 87 -8.13 -7.13 -8.96
N ILE A 88 -7.47 -6.28 -8.16
CA ILE A 88 -6.68 -5.13 -8.64
C ILE A 88 -5.23 -5.56 -8.72
N VAL A 89 -4.61 -5.39 -9.88
CA VAL A 89 -3.25 -5.86 -10.15
C VAL A 89 -2.21 -4.85 -9.65
N PRO A 90 -1.37 -5.18 -8.66
CA PRO A 90 -0.18 -4.38 -8.38
C PRO A 90 0.91 -4.71 -9.39
N ALA A 91 1.46 -3.70 -10.03
CA ALA A 91 2.60 -3.79 -10.93
C ALA A 91 3.74 -2.90 -10.42
N VAL A 92 4.98 -3.25 -10.70
CA VAL A 92 6.16 -2.49 -10.27
C VAL A 92 7.01 -2.14 -11.47
N ILE A 93 7.40 -0.87 -11.60
CA ILE A 93 8.34 -0.39 -12.62
C ILE A 93 9.41 0.44 -11.92
N THR A 94 10.65 0.00 -11.99
CA THR A 94 11.77 0.63 -11.26
C THR A 94 13.02 0.76 -12.13
N GLY A 95 13.75 1.85 -11.97
CA GLY A 95 15.05 2.07 -12.60
C GLY A 95 16.16 1.17 -12.06
N ARG A 96 15.95 0.50 -10.94
CA ARG A 96 16.96 -0.34 -10.29
C ARG A 96 16.62 -1.81 -10.37
N ASP A 97 17.68 -2.62 -10.32
CA ASP A 97 17.58 -4.07 -10.20
C ASP A 97 18.52 -4.53 -9.08
N SER A 98 17.95 -5.05 -8.01
CA SER A 98 18.71 -5.57 -6.89
C SER A 98 18.14 -6.87 -6.36
N LYS A 99 19.02 -7.73 -5.81
CA LYS A 99 18.61 -9.01 -5.25
C LYS A 99 17.59 -8.89 -4.11
N PRO A 100 17.74 -7.94 -3.14
CA PRO A 100 16.74 -7.74 -2.09
C PRO A 100 15.34 -7.39 -2.64
N LEU A 101 15.27 -6.55 -3.68
CA LEU A 101 14.01 -6.20 -4.34
C LEU A 101 13.36 -7.43 -4.99
N ARG A 102 14.10 -8.20 -5.76
CA ARG A 102 13.58 -9.42 -6.41
C ARG A 102 13.00 -10.41 -5.39
N VAL A 103 13.74 -10.65 -4.29
CA VAL A 103 13.29 -11.53 -3.20
C VAL A 103 11.98 -11.00 -2.58
N ARG A 104 11.91 -9.68 -2.33
CA ARG A 104 10.72 -9.07 -1.72
C ARG A 104 9.49 -9.18 -2.60
N LEU A 105 9.60 -8.81 -3.89
CA LEU A 105 8.45 -8.83 -4.81
C LEU A 105 7.97 -10.24 -5.10
N ALA A 106 8.88 -11.21 -5.23
CA ALA A 106 8.53 -12.63 -5.36
C ALA A 106 7.75 -13.14 -4.12
N ALA A 107 8.19 -12.78 -2.90
CA ALA A 107 7.49 -13.15 -1.66
C ALA A 107 6.10 -12.49 -1.52
N LEU A 108 5.87 -11.37 -2.20
CA LEU A 108 4.57 -10.70 -2.27
C LEU A 108 3.67 -11.23 -3.39
N GLY A 109 4.19 -12.05 -4.31
CA GLY A 109 3.45 -12.55 -5.47
C GLY A 109 3.13 -11.44 -6.48
N VAL A 110 4.05 -10.47 -6.66
CA VAL A 110 3.90 -9.44 -7.69
C VAL A 110 4.47 -9.97 -9.01
N ASP A 111 3.57 -10.26 -9.96
CA ASP A 111 3.95 -10.92 -11.22
C ASP A 111 4.39 -9.93 -12.30
N HIS A 112 3.84 -8.71 -12.29
CA HIS A 112 4.13 -7.68 -13.28
C HIS A 112 5.23 -6.76 -12.76
N VAL A 113 6.49 -7.08 -13.06
CA VAL A 113 7.65 -6.30 -12.59
C VAL A 113 8.61 -6.02 -13.73
N HIS A 114 8.97 -4.74 -13.89
CA HIS A 114 9.98 -4.26 -14.82
C HIS A 114 11.14 -3.66 -14.04
N TYR A 115 12.27 -4.36 -14.07
CA TYR A 115 13.50 -3.96 -13.37
C TYR A 115 14.43 -3.21 -14.32
N GLY A 116 15.24 -2.29 -13.82
CA GLY A 116 16.27 -1.58 -14.58
C GLY A 116 15.70 -0.71 -15.71
N THR A 117 14.48 -0.17 -15.52
CA THR A 117 13.73 0.56 -16.55
C THR A 117 13.58 2.01 -16.16
N GLU A 118 14.34 2.91 -16.80
CA GLU A 118 14.21 4.36 -16.57
C GLU A 118 13.06 4.97 -17.37
N ASP A 119 12.86 4.55 -18.63
CA ASP A 119 11.66 4.93 -19.40
C ASP A 119 10.49 4.02 -19.03
N LYS A 120 9.70 4.46 -18.07
CA LYS A 120 8.65 3.66 -17.46
C LYS A 120 7.41 3.49 -18.34
N ARG A 121 7.18 4.39 -19.30
CA ARG A 121 5.98 4.37 -20.13
C ARG A 121 5.86 3.12 -21.01
N PRO A 122 6.87 2.70 -21.81
CA PRO A 122 6.76 1.47 -22.60
C PRO A 122 6.54 0.21 -21.76
N ALA A 123 7.13 0.15 -20.55
CA ALA A 123 6.92 -0.96 -19.62
C ALA A 123 5.47 -1.03 -19.15
N ALA A 124 4.86 0.12 -18.82
CA ALA A 124 3.46 0.19 -18.46
C ALA A 124 2.54 -0.17 -19.63
N GLU A 125 2.82 0.32 -20.85
CA GLU A 125 2.07 -0.03 -22.07
C GLU A 125 2.09 -1.54 -22.33
N GLN A 126 3.24 -2.19 -22.14
CA GLN A 126 3.36 -3.64 -22.24
C GLN A 126 2.49 -4.37 -21.22
N THR A 127 2.52 -3.91 -19.95
CA THR A 127 1.69 -4.49 -18.89
C THR A 127 0.20 -4.31 -19.18
N LEU A 128 -0.23 -3.11 -19.56
CA LEU A 128 -1.62 -2.83 -19.93
C LEU A 128 -2.08 -3.72 -21.09
N LYS A 129 -1.26 -3.86 -22.13
CA LYS A 129 -1.54 -4.75 -23.26
C LYS A 129 -1.71 -6.21 -22.82
N THR A 130 -0.83 -6.69 -21.95
CA THR A 130 -0.88 -8.07 -21.41
C THR A 130 -2.16 -8.31 -20.61
N LEU A 131 -2.61 -7.31 -19.85
CA LEU A 131 -3.82 -7.37 -19.02
C LEU A 131 -5.10 -7.06 -19.80
N GLY A 132 -5.02 -6.56 -21.04
CA GLY A 132 -6.18 -6.10 -21.80
C GLY A 132 -6.83 -4.85 -21.22
N LEU A 133 -6.05 -3.99 -20.55
CA LEU A 133 -6.52 -2.79 -19.85
C LEU A 133 -6.13 -1.50 -20.60
N ALA A 134 -6.93 -0.45 -20.38
CA ALA A 134 -6.65 0.89 -20.87
C ALA A 134 -6.04 1.79 -19.79
N TRP A 135 -5.42 2.90 -20.19
CA TRP A 135 -4.89 3.92 -19.28
C TRP A 135 -5.94 4.49 -18.30
N SER A 136 -7.21 4.52 -18.71
CA SER A 136 -8.33 4.93 -17.85
C SER A 136 -8.60 3.99 -16.68
N GLN A 137 -8.03 2.80 -16.69
CA GLN A 137 -8.13 1.78 -15.64
C GLN A 137 -6.83 1.64 -14.85
N ALA A 138 -5.86 2.52 -15.10
CA ALA A 138 -4.54 2.50 -14.49
C ALA A 138 -4.37 3.62 -13.46
N ALA A 139 -3.77 3.26 -12.33
CA ALA A 139 -3.22 4.18 -11.36
C ALA A 139 -1.69 4.11 -11.34
N VAL A 140 -1.05 5.11 -10.78
CA VAL A 140 0.40 5.15 -10.57
C VAL A 140 0.72 5.83 -9.24
N MET A 141 1.75 5.32 -8.58
CA MET A 141 2.39 5.97 -7.44
C MET A 141 3.90 6.06 -7.70
N GLY A 142 4.42 7.27 -7.74
CA GLY A 142 5.82 7.58 -7.97
C GLY A 142 6.28 8.76 -7.13
N ASP A 143 7.58 9.03 -7.12
CA ASP A 143 8.15 10.08 -6.29
C ASP A 143 9.14 11.01 -7.01
N ASP A 144 9.60 10.66 -8.22
CA ASP A 144 10.61 11.46 -8.92
C ASP A 144 10.33 11.60 -10.43
N TRP A 145 11.13 12.37 -11.12
CA TRP A 145 10.97 12.74 -12.52
C TRP A 145 10.80 11.58 -13.51
N PRO A 146 11.48 10.43 -13.35
CA PRO A 146 11.25 9.29 -14.23
C PRO A 146 9.78 8.80 -14.24
N ASP A 147 9.01 9.11 -13.18
CA ASP A 147 7.59 8.74 -13.07
C ASP A 147 6.66 9.67 -13.85
N LEU A 148 7.08 10.92 -14.12
CA LEU A 148 6.23 11.95 -14.71
C LEU A 148 5.64 11.54 -16.06
N ALA A 149 6.43 10.85 -16.90
CA ALA A 149 5.96 10.37 -18.20
C ALA A 149 4.80 9.39 -18.07
N LEU A 150 4.88 8.47 -17.09
CA LEU A 150 3.84 7.50 -16.79
C LEU A 150 2.61 8.17 -16.13
N MET A 151 2.86 9.08 -15.20
CA MET A 151 1.81 9.79 -14.45
C MET A 151 0.84 10.57 -15.34
N ARG A 152 1.34 11.14 -16.44
CA ARG A 152 0.51 11.90 -17.39
C ARG A 152 -0.53 11.07 -18.14
N HIS A 153 -0.42 9.75 -18.13
CA HIS A 153 -1.32 8.84 -18.84
C HIS A 153 -2.32 8.13 -17.92
N CYS A 154 -1.96 7.92 -16.65
CA CYS A 154 -2.81 7.20 -15.70
C CYS A 154 -4.01 8.04 -15.25
N ALA A 155 -5.15 7.37 -15.03
CA ALA A 155 -6.38 7.99 -14.55
C ALA A 155 -6.25 8.49 -13.10
N LEU A 156 -5.51 7.77 -12.26
CA LEU A 156 -5.23 8.16 -10.88
C LEU A 156 -3.72 8.25 -10.66
N VAL A 157 -3.28 9.40 -10.14
CA VAL A 157 -1.87 9.69 -9.84
C VAL A 157 -1.73 9.95 -8.35
N CYS A 158 -0.85 9.19 -7.70
CA CYS A 158 -0.55 9.32 -6.28
C CYS A 158 0.95 9.58 -6.07
N ALA A 159 1.29 10.25 -4.99
CA ALA A 159 2.66 10.49 -4.58
C ALA A 159 2.79 10.46 -3.06
N PRO A 160 3.94 10.06 -2.49
CA PRO A 160 4.21 10.25 -1.07
C PRO A 160 4.63 11.70 -0.79
N PRO A 161 4.56 12.19 0.47
CA PRO A 161 4.94 13.56 0.81
C PRO A 161 6.45 13.84 0.64
N ASN A 162 7.27 12.80 0.61
CA ASN A 162 8.72 12.90 0.31
C ASN A 162 9.04 12.97 -1.18
N ALA A 163 8.05 12.88 -2.07
CA ALA A 163 8.26 13.00 -3.51
C ALA A 163 8.77 14.39 -3.90
N HIS A 164 9.44 14.46 -5.06
CA HIS A 164 9.88 15.71 -5.66
C HIS A 164 8.68 16.69 -5.84
N PRO A 165 8.87 18.01 -5.63
CA PRO A 165 7.78 18.99 -5.74
C PRO A 165 6.98 18.90 -7.04
N GLU A 166 7.64 18.70 -8.18
CA GLU A 166 6.99 18.59 -9.50
C GLU A 166 6.07 17.35 -9.60
N VAL A 167 6.44 16.26 -8.94
CA VAL A 167 5.62 15.05 -8.86
C VAL A 167 4.39 15.28 -7.99
N ARG A 168 4.58 15.91 -6.82
CA ARG A 168 3.47 16.26 -5.93
C ARG A 168 2.49 17.26 -6.56
N ALA A 169 3.00 18.16 -7.41
CA ALA A 169 2.16 19.17 -8.07
C ALA A 169 1.15 18.59 -9.06
N ILE A 170 1.43 17.42 -9.66
CA ILE A 170 0.54 16.73 -10.59
C ILE A 170 -0.24 15.57 -9.96
N ALA A 171 0.05 15.23 -8.71
CA ALA A 171 -0.61 14.15 -8.02
C ALA A 171 -2.07 14.52 -7.68
N HIS A 172 -2.99 13.60 -7.92
CA HIS A 172 -4.38 13.71 -7.47
C HIS A 172 -4.51 13.44 -5.96
N HIS A 173 -3.58 12.66 -5.42
CA HIS A 173 -3.49 12.37 -3.99
C HIS A 173 -2.02 12.34 -3.55
N VAL A 174 -1.70 13.15 -2.56
CA VAL A 174 -0.44 13.06 -1.82
C VAL A 174 -0.75 12.39 -0.49
N THR A 175 -0.12 11.25 -0.23
CA THR A 175 -0.39 10.46 0.98
C THR A 175 0.05 11.18 2.26
N SER A 176 -0.57 10.83 3.38
CA SER A 176 -0.16 11.28 4.71
C SER A 176 1.11 10.56 5.17
N ALA A 177 1.18 9.25 4.87
CA ALA A 177 2.35 8.42 5.16
C ALA A 177 3.47 8.65 4.14
N ARG A 178 4.73 8.53 4.59
CA ARG A 178 5.90 8.63 3.71
C ARG A 178 6.14 7.34 2.94
N GLY A 179 6.87 7.43 1.82
CA GLY A 179 7.38 6.26 1.13
C GLY A 179 8.18 5.36 2.06
N GLY A 180 7.94 4.04 1.96
CA GLY A 180 8.53 3.04 2.84
C GLY A 180 8.02 3.04 4.29
N ASP A 181 6.98 3.82 4.59
CA ASP A 181 6.37 3.93 5.92
C ASP A 181 4.83 3.83 5.88
N GLY A 182 4.28 3.17 4.87
CA GLY A 182 2.84 2.94 4.73
C GLY A 182 2.15 3.76 3.64
N ALA A 183 2.88 4.54 2.84
CA ALA A 183 2.30 5.35 1.77
C ALA A 183 1.61 4.49 0.69
N ALA A 184 2.26 3.42 0.26
CA ALA A 184 1.65 2.48 -0.69
C ALA A 184 0.43 1.79 -0.08
N ARG A 185 0.44 1.48 1.23
CA ARG A 185 -0.72 0.95 1.92
C ARG A 185 -1.91 1.92 1.89
N GLU A 186 -1.69 3.21 2.13
CA GLU A 186 -2.74 4.23 2.08
C GLU A 186 -3.41 4.27 0.69
N VAL A 187 -2.61 4.20 -0.39
CA VAL A 187 -3.15 4.14 -1.76
C VAL A 187 -3.87 2.82 -2.03
N CYS A 188 -3.37 1.69 -1.52
CA CYS A 188 -4.09 0.41 -1.62
C CYS A 188 -5.46 0.49 -0.94
N ASP A 189 -5.53 1.06 0.26
CA ASP A 189 -6.79 1.22 1.00
C ASP A 189 -7.76 2.17 0.26
N LEU A 190 -7.27 3.25 -0.36
CA LEU A 190 -8.06 4.11 -1.24
C LEU A 190 -8.72 3.30 -2.37
N LEU A 191 -7.96 2.49 -3.09
CA LEU A 191 -8.47 1.67 -4.19
C LEU A 191 -9.47 0.61 -3.71
N LEU A 192 -9.21 -0.01 -2.56
CA LEU A 192 -10.12 -0.99 -1.95
C LEU A 192 -11.44 -0.37 -1.50
N ILE A 193 -11.41 0.85 -0.94
CA ILE A 193 -12.61 1.60 -0.56
C ILE A 193 -13.38 2.01 -1.81
N ALA A 194 -12.73 2.60 -2.81
CA ALA A 194 -13.35 3.05 -4.05
C ALA A 194 -14.00 1.90 -4.85
N SER A 195 -13.41 0.70 -4.79
CA SER A 195 -13.96 -0.52 -5.43
C SER A 195 -15.00 -1.24 -4.58
N GLY A 196 -15.30 -0.78 -3.35
CA GLY A 196 -16.25 -1.42 -2.43
C GLY A 196 -15.76 -2.74 -1.83
N ARG A 197 -14.47 -3.08 -1.96
CA ARG A 197 -13.89 -4.33 -1.48
C ARG A 197 -13.36 -4.28 -0.04
N TYR A 198 -13.08 -3.08 0.49
CA TYR A 198 -12.43 -2.89 1.78
C TYR A 198 -13.20 -3.56 2.94
N ALA A 199 -14.51 -3.27 3.07
CA ALA A 199 -15.31 -3.77 4.18
C ALA A 199 -15.40 -5.30 4.20
N GLY A 200 -15.54 -5.95 3.02
CA GLY A 200 -15.55 -7.40 2.91
C GLY A 200 -14.23 -8.04 3.34
N LEU A 201 -13.11 -7.51 2.85
CA LEU A 201 -11.76 -7.99 3.21
C LEU A 201 -11.46 -7.79 4.70
N LEU A 202 -11.94 -6.68 5.30
CA LEU A 202 -11.78 -6.43 6.73
C LEU A 202 -12.61 -7.42 7.55
N ALA A 203 -13.85 -7.69 7.15
CA ALA A 203 -14.72 -8.65 7.84
C ALA A 203 -14.15 -10.07 7.84
N GLU A 204 -13.50 -10.49 6.75
CA GLU A 204 -12.84 -11.81 6.65
C GLU A 204 -11.68 -11.98 7.64
N THR A 205 -11.03 -10.89 8.07
CA THR A 205 -9.91 -10.93 9.03
C THR A 205 -10.35 -10.93 10.49
N THR A 206 -11.64 -10.68 10.75
CA THR A 206 -12.21 -10.61 12.11
C THR A 206 -13.05 -11.83 12.47
N GLN A 207 -13.17 -12.80 11.59
CA GLN A 207 -13.79 -14.11 11.79
C GLN A 207 -12.75 -15.15 12.20
#